data_d5cc7867befbe63f9b0e040408496304
#
_entry.id   d5cc7867befbe63f9b0e040408496304
#
_cell.length_a   1.000
_cell.length_b   1.000
_cell.length_c   1.000
_cell.angle_alpha   90.00
_cell.angle_beta   90.00
_cell.angle_gamma   90.00
#
_symmetry.space_group_name_H-M   'P 1'
#
loop_
_entity.id
_entity.type
_entity.pdbx_description
1 polymer ?
#
loop_
_entity_poly.entity_id
_entity_poly.type
_entity_poly.pdbx_seq_one_letter_code
_entity_poly.pdbx_strand_id
1 'polypeptide(L)'
;MIRKAEYTDIKRALDIYDSARRFMRSRGNAVQWVNGYPSEELLRADVAAGQLYVMEDAGGVYAVFAFIIGDDPTYQVIDGAWLDDVTPYGTLHRLGSDGTHTGMLSAAVDWAWGRIPHLRADTHEANRPMRRCLERAGFVYTGVITVADGTARRAYERV
;
A
#
# COMPACT_ATOMS: atom_id res chain seq x y z
N MET A 1 -15.83 -3.37 6.41
CA MET A 1 -16.13 -3.75 5.01
C MET A 1 -15.12 -3.09 4.08
N ILE A 2 -14.70 -3.79 3.01
CA ILE A 2 -13.81 -3.23 1.98
C ILE A 2 -14.61 -3.05 0.70
N ARG A 3 -14.61 -1.84 0.15
CA ARG A 3 -15.28 -1.50 -1.10
C ARG A 3 -14.42 -0.59 -1.97
N LYS A 4 -14.75 -0.48 -3.25
CA LYS A 4 -14.13 0.52 -4.13
C LYS A 4 -14.43 1.93 -3.59
N ALA A 5 -13.42 2.79 -3.66
CA ALA A 5 -13.57 4.19 -3.35
C ALA A 5 -14.32 4.92 -4.47
N GLU A 6 -15.10 5.91 -4.08
CA GLU A 6 -15.78 6.85 -4.97
C GLU A 6 -15.13 8.23 -4.86
N TYR A 7 -15.45 9.14 -5.80
CA TYR A 7 -14.91 10.51 -5.74
C TYR A 7 -15.29 11.24 -4.46
N THR A 8 -16.44 10.90 -3.86
CA THR A 8 -16.90 11.45 -2.58
C THR A 8 -16.02 11.03 -1.39
N ASP A 9 -15.25 9.93 -1.52
CA ASP A 9 -14.33 9.47 -0.49
C ASP A 9 -12.98 10.23 -0.49
N ILE A 10 -12.66 10.96 -1.55
CA ILE A 10 -11.31 11.54 -1.75
C ILE A 10 -10.93 12.48 -0.62
N LYS A 11 -11.86 13.34 -0.17
CA LYS A 11 -11.59 14.25 0.96
C LYS A 11 -11.19 13.47 2.21
N ARG A 12 -11.95 12.44 2.53
CA ARG A 12 -11.67 11.59 3.69
C ARG A 12 -10.35 10.81 3.51
N ALA A 13 -10.08 10.34 2.30
CA ALA A 13 -8.82 9.66 1.99
C ALA A 13 -7.60 10.58 2.21
N LEU A 14 -7.69 11.83 1.79
CA LEU A 14 -6.63 12.83 2.03
C LEU A 14 -6.39 13.06 3.52
N ASP A 15 -7.45 13.16 4.33
CA ASP A 15 -7.34 13.29 5.79
C ASP A 15 -6.66 12.05 6.41
N ILE A 16 -7.01 10.86 5.93
CA ILE A 16 -6.39 9.60 6.37
C ILE A 16 -4.91 9.58 6.03
N TYR A 17 -4.53 9.97 4.82
CA TYR A 17 -3.12 10.02 4.43
C TYR A 17 -2.32 11.07 5.22
N ASP A 18 -2.92 12.19 5.58
CA ASP A 18 -2.29 13.16 6.48
C ASP A 18 -2.02 12.55 7.85
N SER A 19 -2.98 11.83 8.39
CA SER A 19 -2.84 11.10 9.65
C SER A 19 -1.73 10.04 9.57
N ALA A 20 -1.70 9.27 8.49
CA ALA A 20 -0.68 8.25 8.25
C ALA A 20 0.72 8.86 8.12
N ARG A 21 0.88 9.99 7.45
CA ARG A 21 2.17 10.71 7.35
C ARG A 21 2.66 11.18 8.71
N ARG A 22 1.77 11.74 9.55
CA ARG A 22 2.12 12.13 10.93
C ARG A 22 2.58 10.93 11.74
N PHE A 23 1.89 9.80 11.63
CA PHE A 23 2.28 8.56 12.30
C PHE A 23 3.67 8.08 11.86
N MET A 24 3.94 8.06 10.55
CA MET A 24 5.24 7.66 10.02
C MET A 24 6.36 8.53 10.56
N ARG A 25 6.19 9.85 10.58
CA ARG A 25 7.18 10.79 11.13
C ARG A 25 7.43 10.52 12.61
N SER A 26 6.39 10.27 13.39
CA SER A 26 6.50 9.97 14.83
C SER A 26 7.26 8.68 15.12
N ARG A 27 7.35 7.78 14.13
CA ARG A 27 8.05 6.49 14.20
C ARG A 27 9.42 6.50 13.50
N GLY A 28 9.96 7.69 13.19
CA GLY A 28 11.27 7.84 12.58
C GLY A 28 11.30 7.71 11.05
N ASN A 29 10.14 7.66 10.39
CA ASN A 29 10.03 7.61 8.94
C ASN A 29 9.48 8.93 8.39
N ALA A 30 10.36 9.91 8.17
CA ALA A 30 10.00 11.20 7.56
C ALA A 30 10.28 11.26 6.06
N VAL A 31 10.73 10.16 5.45
CA VAL A 31 11.25 10.12 4.07
C VAL A 31 10.31 9.42 3.09
N GLN A 32 9.41 8.58 3.58
CA GLN A 32 8.34 7.99 2.77
C GLN A 32 7.17 8.97 2.68
N TRP A 33 6.51 9.03 1.52
CA TRP A 33 5.36 9.91 1.28
C TRP A 33 5.66 11.40 1.53
N VAL A 34 6.69 11.89 0.88
CA VAL A 34 7.10 13.30 0.91
C VAL A 34 6.42 14.09 -0.23
N ASN A 35 6.53 15.42 -0.18
CA ASN A 35 6.05 16.32 -1.24
C ASN A 35 4.54 16.18 -1.57
N GLY A 36 3.71 15.93 -0.54
CA GLY A 36 2.27 15.80 -0.69
C GLY A 36 1.80 14.48 -1.32
N TYR A 37 2.68 13.50 -1.41
CA TYR A 37 2.31 12.16 -1.87
C TYR A 37 1.59 11.37 -0.76
N PRO A 38 0.51 10.62 -1.02
CA PRO A 38 -0.23 10.57 -2.30
C PRO A 38 -1.01 11.89 -2.53
N SER A 39 -0.99 12.40 -3.76
CA SER A 39 -1.70 13.63 -4.13
C SER A 39 -3.18 13.37 -4.41
N GLU A 40 -4.00 14.42 -4.35
CA GLU A 40 -5.41 14.34 -4.76
C GLU A 40 -5.55 13.89 -6.22
N GLU A 41 -4.69 14.38 -7.12
CA GLU A 41 -4.68 13.99 -8.53
C GLU A 41 -4.46 12.48 -8.70
N LEU A 42 -3.49 11.91 -7.96
CA LEU A 42 -3.24 10.47 -7.96
C LEU A 42 -4.44 9.68 -7.46
N LEU A 43 -5.09 10.13 -6.38
CA LEU A 43 -6.28 9.46 -5.83
C LEU A 43 -7.46 9.50 -6.82
N ARG A 44 -7.65 10.63 -7.51
CA ARG A 44 -8.67 10.72 -8.56
C ARG A 44 -8.40 9.77 -9.71
N ALA A 45 -7.15 9.63 -10.13
CA ALA A 45 -6.75 8.67 -11.15
C ALA A 45 -6.97 7.22 -10.68
N ASP A 46 -6.67 6.91 -9.44
CA ASP A 46 -6.92 5.58 -8.85
C ASP A 46 -8.41 5.25 -8.78
N VAL A 47 -9.26 6.24 -8.42
CA VAL A 47 -10.72 6.06 -8.44
C VAL A 47 -11.22 5.82 -9.87
N ALA A 48 -10.76 6.62 -10.84
CA ALA A 48 -11.13 6.46 -12.24
C ALA A 48 -10.75 5.09 -12.80
N ALA A 49 -9.59 4.57 -12.40
CA ALA A 49 -9.11 3.23 -12.78
C ALA A 49 -9.77 2.10 -11.98
N GLY A 50 -10.60 2.41 -10.97
CA GLY A 50 -11.27 1.41 -10.13
C GLY A 50 -10.32 0.61 -9.24
N GLN A 51 -9.18 1.20 -8.86
CA GLN A 51 -8.12 0.54 -8.10
C GLN A 51 -7.86 1.14 -6.72
N LEU A 52 -8.64 2.15 -6.29
CA LEU A 52 -8.63 2.65 -4.93
C LEU A 52 -9.74 1.99 -4.12
N TYR A 53 -9.42 1.56 -2.91
CA TYR A 53 -10.34 0.88 -2.00
C TYR A 53 -10.33 1.55 -0.63
N VAL A 54 -11.46 1.50 0.04
CA VAL A 54 -11.62 2.00 1.41
C VAL A 54 -12.09 0.89 2.32
N MET A 55 -11.72 0.99 3.59
CA MET A 55 -12.27 0.20 4.68
C MET A 55 -13.18 1.07 5.50
N GLU A 56 -14.39 0.61 5.74
CA GLU A 56 -15.40 1.35 6.49
C GLU A 56 -16.20 0.47 7.45
N ASP A 57 -16.74 1.11 8.46
CA ASP A 57 -17.73 0.56 9.38
C ASP A 57 -18.83 1.59 9.66
N ALA A 58 -19.62 1.39 10.72
CA ALA A 58 -20.67 2.33 11.10
C ALA A 58 -20.17 3.74 11.45
N GLY A 59 -18.88 3.88 11.82
CA GLY A 59 -18.22 5.16 12.08
C GLY A 59 -17.71 5.87 10.83
N GLY A 60 -17.77 5.23 9.67
CA GLY A 60 -17.29 5.75 8.39
C GLY A 60 -15.99 5.11 7.92
N VAL A 61 -15.37 5.74 6.94
CA VAL A 61 -14.10 5.28 6.36
C VAL A 61 -12.94 5.53 7.32
N TYR A 62 -12.15 4.50 7.62
CA TYR A 62 -11.00 4.56 8.54
C TYR A 62 -9.66 4.16 7.90
N ALA A 63 -9.68 3.52 6.73
CA ALA A 63 -8.46 3.17 6.01
C ALA A 63 -8.68 3.24 4.50
N VAL A 64 -7.59 3.40 3.77
CA VAL A 64 -7.58 3.50 2.30
C VAL A 64 -6.33 2.82 1.76
N PHE A 65 -6.45 2.15 0.61
CA PHE A 65 -5.33 1.53 -0.08
C PHE A 65 -5.61 1.41 -1.58
N ALA A 66 -4.54 1.31 -2.37
CA ALA A 66 -4.66 0.96 -3.77
C ALA A 66 -4.34 -0.53 -3.96
N PHE A 67 -5.08 -1.18 -4.84
CA PHE A 67 -4.83 -2.57 -5.24
C PHE A 67 -4.87 -2.67 -6.76
N ILE A 68 -3.76 -3.12 -7.35
CA ILE A 68 -3.55 -3.12 -8.79
C ILE A 68 -3.11 -4.52 -9.21
N ILE A 69 -3.87 -5.16 -10.10
CA ILE A 69 -3.47 -6.42 -10.73
C ILE A 69 -2.77 -6.10 -12.05
N GLY A 70 -1.59 -6.63 -12.24
CA GLY A 70 -0.76 -6.42 -13.43
C GLY A 70 0.65 -5.97 -13.08
N ASP A 71 1.48 -5.82 -14.11
CA ASP A 71 2.88 -5.47 -13.95
C ASP A 71 3.04 -4.03 -13.42
N ASP A 72 3.83 -3.90 -12.36
CA ASP A 72 4.26 -2.60 -11.85
C ASP A 72 5.60 -2.24 -12.49
N PRO A 73 5.71 -1.10 -13.17
CA PRO A 73 6.98 -0.70 -13.80
C PRO A 73 8.16 -0.62 -12.82
N THR A 74 7.91 -0.25 -11.56
CA THR A 74 8.96 -0.14 -10.54
C THR A 74 9.45 -1.49 -10.02
N TYR A 75 8.73 -2.58 -10.33
CA TYR A 75 9.09 -3.95 -9.93
C TYR A 75 9.83 -4.73 -11.01
N GLN A 76 10.05 -4.14 -12.17
CA GLN A 76 10.75 -4.81 -13.28
C GLN A 76 12.25 -4.94 -13.05
N VAL A 77 12.83 -4.01 -12.30
CA VAL A 77 14.24 -4.06 -11.91
C VAL A 77 14.31 -4.18 -10.39
N ILE A 78 14.94 -5.23 -9.91
CA ILE A 78 15.12 -5.51 -8.49
C ILE A 78 16.57 -5.90 -8.20
N ASP A 79 17.13 -5.30 -7.17
CA ASP A 79 18.37 -5.78 -6.55
C ASP A 79 18.01 -6.89 -5.56
N GLY A 80 18.10 -8.11 -6.03
CA GLY A 80 17.56 -9.31 -5.42
C GLY A 80 16.83 -10.13 -6.47
N ALA A 81 15.83 -10.89 -6.07
CA ALA A 81 15.02 -11.69 -6.99
C ALA A 81 13.60 -11.93 -6.46
N TRP A 82 12.62 -11.77 -7.33
CA TRP A 82 11.26 -12.21 -7.02
C TRP A 82 11.19 -13.73 -6.89
N LEU A 83 10.33 -14.23 -6.01
CA LEU A 83 10.10 -15.66 -5.82
C LEU A 83 9.41 -16.28 -7.04
N ASP A 84 8.46 -15.55 -7.61
CA ASP A 84 7.77 -15.92 -8.83
C ASP A 84 7.75 -14.69 -9.77
N ASP A 85 8.50 -14.76 -10.85
CA ASP A 85 8.61 -13.68 -11.84
C ASP A 85 7.83 -13.99 -13.13
N VAL A 86 6.94 -14.97 -13.09
CA VAL A 86 6.20 -15.46 -14.26
C VAL A 86 4.70 -15.25 -14.14
N THR A 87 4.09 -15.62 -13.00
CA THR A 87 2.64 -15.54 -12.85
C THR A 87 2.17 -14.12 -12.54
N PRO A 88 0.95 -13.75 -12.99
CA PRO A 88 0.37 -12.46 -12.65
C PRO A 88 0.29 -12.23 -11.14
N TYR A 89 0.44 -10.99 -10.72
CA TYR A 89 0.38 -10.61 -9.30
C TYR A 89 -0.48 -9.37 -9.09
N GLY A 90 -0.92 -9.21 -7.86
CA GLY A 90 -1.56 -7.98 -7.38
C GLY A 90 -0.61 -7.22 -6.46
N THR A 91 -0.63 -5.89 -6.55
CA THR A 91 0.19 -5.02 -5.71
C THR A 91 -0.68 -4.21 -4.77
N LEU A 92 -0.35 -4.27 -3.48
CA LEU A 92 -0.93 -3.41 -2.46
C LEU A 92 -0.05 -2.16 -2.32
N HIS A 93 -0.63 -1.01 -2.60
CA HIS A 93 0.04 0.29 -2.52
C HIS A 93 -0.67 1.26 -1.59
N ARG A 94 0.08 2.17 -1.00
CA ARG A 94 -0.45 3.36 -0.34
C ARG A 94 -1.50 3.03 0.72
N LEU A 95 -1.26 2.01 1.55
CA LEU A 95 -2.13 1.73 2.69
C LEU A 95 -1.96 2.82 3.74
N GLY A 96 -3.04 3.53 4.02
CA GLY A 96 -3.13 4.54 5.08
C GLY A 96 -4.31 4.26 6.00
N SER A 97 -4.17 4.68 7.26
CA SER A 97 -5.18 4.53 8.30
C SER A 97 -5.22 5.77 9.18
N ASP A 98 -6.37 6.05 9.77
CA ASP A 98 -6.53 7.11 10.77
C ASP A 98 -6.11 6.71 12.18
N GLY A 99 -5.68 5.46 12.36
CA GLY A 99 -5.21 4.93 13.65
C GLY A 99 -6.32 4.45 14.59
N THR A 100 -7.58 4.51 14.19
CA THR A 100 -8.71 4.08 15.04
C THR A 100 -8.90 2.57 15.09
N HIS A 101 -8.34 1.85 14.14
CA HIS A 101 -8.45 0.40 14.01
C HIS A 101 -7.07 -0.25 13.95
N THR A 102 -7.03 -1.55 14.21
CA THR A 102 -5.84 -2.39 14.05
C THR A 102 -6.06 -3.44 12.96
N GLY A 103 -4.97 -4.01 12.43
CA GLY A 103 -5.05 -5.13 11.50
C GLY A 103 -5.46 -4.77 10.08
N MET A 104 -5.39 -3.50 9.66
CA MET A 104 -5.77 -3.07 8.31
C MET A 104 -4.97 -3.76 7.22
N LEU A 105 -3.65 -3.91 7.40
CA LEU A 105 -2.83 -4.60 6.41
C LEU A 105 -3.25 -6.07 6.28
N SER A 106 -3.45 -6.76 7.40
CA SER A 106 -3.92 -8.16 7.37
C SER A 106 -5.24 -8.29 6.63
N ALA A 107 -6.20 -7.41 6.92
CA ALA A 107 -7.49 -7.40 6.24
C ALA A 107 -7.37 -7.13 4.73
N ALA A 108 -6.52 -6.18 4.34
CA ALA A 108 -6.26 -5.89 2.92
C ALA A 108 -5.59 -7.08 2.22
N VAL A 109 -4.63 -7.72 2.87
CA VAL A 109 -3.92 -8.89 2.34
C VAL A 109 -4.87 -10.07 2.15
N ASP A 110 -5.70 -10.40 3.13
CA ASP A 110 -6.65 -11.50 3.05
C ASP A 110 -7.69 -11.25 1.93
N TRP A 111 -8.16 -10.02 1.84
CA TRP A 111 -9.08 -9.59 0.78
C TRP A 111 -8.45 -9.68 -0.61
N ALA A 112 -7.20 -9.25 -0.77
CA ALA A 112 -6.47 -9.30 -2.03
C ALA A 112 -6.10 -10.73 -2.42
N TRP A 113 -5.68 -11.56 -1.44
CA TRP A 113 -5.34 -12.96 -1.64
C TRP A 113 -6.51 -13.78 -2.21
N GLY A 114 -7.73 -13.48 -1.79
CA GLY A 114 -8.93 -14.09 -2.35
C GLY A 114 -9.21 -13.72 -3.81
N ARG A 115 -8.51 -12.72 -4.35
CA ARG A 115 -8.65 -12.28 -5.76
C ARG A 115 -7.53 -12.77 -6.65
N ILE A 116 -6.33 -12.78 -6.12
CA ILE A 116 -5.14 -13.29 -6.82
C ILE A 116 -4.14 -13.81 -5.76
N PRO A 117 -3.78 -15.12 -5.79
CA PRO A 117 -2.90 -15.71 -4.79
C PRO A 117 -1.41 -15.49 -5.13
N HIS A 118 -1.05 -14.29 -5.49
CA HIS A 118 0.30 -13.82 -5.71
C HIS A 118 0.31 -12.30 -5.48
N LEU A 119 0.95 -11.86 -4.41
CA LEU A 119 0.94 -10.47 -3.99
C LEU A 119 2.35 -9.90 -3.86
N ARG A 120 2.52 -8.64 -4.25
CA ARG A 120 3.73 -7.87 -4.03
C ARG A 120 3.41 -6.57 -3.28
N ALA A 121 4.38 -6.08 -2.54
CA ALA A 121 4.32 -4.81 -1.84
C ALA A 121 5.72 -4.27 -1.61
N ASP A 122 5.82 -3.00 -1.33
CA ASP A 122 7.09 -2.37 -0.95
C ASP A 122 6.87 -1.35 0.17
N THR A 123 7.95 -1.07 0.91
CA THR A 123 7.96 -0.04 1.92
C THR A 123 9.38 0.50 2.13
N HIS A 124 9.49 1.71 2.64
CA HIS A 124 10.79 2.28 3.00
C HIS A 124 11.43 1.49 4.16
N GLU A 125 12.75 1.37 4.13
CA GLU A 125 13.51 0.67 5.18
C GLU A 125 13.21 1.23 6.59
N ALA A 126 13.01 2.54 6.71
CA ALA A 126 12.69 3.21 7.96
C ALA A 126 11.27 2.91 8.48
N ASN A 127 10.38 2.36 7.65
CA ASN A 127 9.02 2.01 8.07
C ASN A 127 8.98 0.64 8.75
N ARG A 128 9.56 0.58 9.94
CA ARG A 128 9.63 -0.67 10.72
C ARG A 128 8.27 -1.28 11.05
N PRO A 129 7.23 -0.51 11.44
CA PRO A 129 5.90 -1.07 11.68
C PRO A 129 5.35 -1.79 10.45
N MET A 130 5.44 -1.19 9.26
CA MET A 130 4.95 -1.81 8.03
C MET A 130 5.75 -3.06 7.67
N ARG A 131 7.07 -3.04 7.82
CA ARG A 131 7.91 -4.21 7.57
C ARG A 131 7.48 -5.42 8.41
N ARG A 132 7.24 -5.20 9.70
CA ARG A 132 6.75 -6.25 10.60
C ARG A 132 5.36 -6.74 10.23
N CYS A 133 4.47 -5.84 9.82
CA CYS A 133 3.13 -6.21 9.39
C CYS A 133 3.16 -7.06 8.11
N LEU A 134 3.99 -6.71 7.13
CA LEU A 134 4.18 -7.50 5.91
C LEU A 134 4.68 -8.91 6.22
N GLU A 135 5.71 -9.03 7.05
CA GLU A 135 6.24 -10.32 7.47
C GLU A 135 5.20 -11.19 8.18
N ARG A 136 4.43 -10.59 9.10
CA ARG A 136 3.33 -11.30 9.79
C ARG A 136 2.21 -11.72 8.84
N ALA A 137 1.99 -10.97 7.77
CA ALA A 137 1.00 -11.29 6.74
C ALA A 137 1.52 -12.32 5.72
N GLY A 138 2.69 -12.91 5.94
CA GLY A 138 3.24 -13.97 5.11
C GLY A 138 4.07 -13.50 3.91
N PHE A 139 4.39 -12.22 3.83
CA PHE A 139 5.32 -11.70 2.83
C PHE A 139 6.77 -12.02 3.20
N VAL A 140 7.57 -12.28 2.18
CA VAL A 140 9.01 -12.51 2.29
C VAL A 140 9.75 -11.34 1.66
N TYR A 141 10.79 -10.86 2.32
CA TYR A 141 11.70 -9.86 1.75
C TYR A 141 12.44 -10.45 0.55
N THR A 142 12.39 -9.76 -0.59
CA THR A 142 12.95 -10.26 -1.85
C THR A 142 14.09 -9.41 -2.39
N GLY A 143 14.22 -8.17 -1.98
CA GLY A 143 15.28 -7.29 -2.44
C GLY A 143 14.91 -5.82 -2.36
N VAL A 144 15.58 -5.01 -3.16
CA VAL A 144 15.41 -3.55 -3.19
C VAL A 144 14.99 -3.11 -4.58
N ILE A 145 13.95 -2.30 -4.63
CA ILE A 145 13.50 -1.62 -5.85
C ILE A 145 13.76 -0.13 -5.75
N THR A 146 13.71 0.57 -6.88
CA THR A 146 13.78 2.03 -6.95
C THR A 146 12.42 2.55 -7.42
N VAL A 147 11.81 3.45 -6.63
CA VAL A 147 10.53 4.07 -6.98
C VAL A 147 10.73 5.35 -7.81
N ALA A 148 9.62 5.95 -8.27
CA ALA A 148 9.65 7.03 -9.26
C ALA A 148 10.49 8.27 -8.85
N ASP A 149 10.60 8.56 -7.55
CA ASP A 149 11.42 9.67 -7.03
C ASP A 149 12.93 9.34 -6.94
N GLY A 150 13.34 8.15 -7.38
CA GLY A 150 14.73 7.67 -7.35
C GLY A 150 15.17 7.08 -6.01
N THR A 151 14.27 7.02 -5.03
CA THR A 151 14.61 6.44 -3.72
C THR A 151 14.38 4.94 -3.67
N ALA A 152 15.10 4.26 -2.77
CA ALA A 152 15.01 2.81 -2.59
C ALA A 152 13.83 2.42 -1.71
N ARG A 153 13.27 1.24 -2.00
CA ARG A 153 12.25 0.58 -1.17
C ARG A 153 12.59 -0.89 -1.01
N ARG A 154 12.26 -1.43 0.14
CA ARG A 154 12.32 -2.88 0.38
C ARG A 154 11.12 -3.53 -0.28
N ALA A 155 11.38 -4.52 -1.12
CA ALA A 155 10.36 -5.28 -1.83
C ALA A 155 10.01 -6.58 -1.10
N TYR A 156 8.74 -6.90 -1.12
CA TYR A 156 8.17 -8.07 -0.45
C TYR A 156 7.22 -8.80 -1.38
N GLU A 157 7.18 -10.12 -1.24
CA GLU A 157 6.31 -10.97 -2.05
C GLU A 157 5.68 -12.07 -1.22
N ARG A 158 4.43 -12.39 -1.53
CA ARG A 158 3.71 -13.55 -1.00
C ARG A 158 3.20 -14.39 -2.17
N VAL A 159 3.64 -15.63 -2.21
CA VAL A 159 3.24 -16.64 -3.20
C VAL A 159 2.55 -17.82 -2.55
#